data_aa18dd82001cd84b613937c105be99bd
#
_entry.id   aa18dd82001cd84b613937c105be99bd
#
_cell.length_a   1.000
_cell.length_b   1.000
_cell.length_c   1.000
_cell.angle_alpha   90.00
_cell.angle_beta   90.00
_cell.angle_gamma   90.00
#
_symmetry.space_group_name_H-M   'P 1'
#
loop_
_entity.id
_entity.type
_entity.pdbx_description
1 polymer ?
#
loop_
_entity_poly.entity_id
_entity_poly.type
_entity_poly.pdbx_seq_one_letter_code
_entity_poly.pdbx_strand_id
1 'polypeptide(L)'
;MGIRTTVVGSWWIHADNEQDLARHFAGTLTPAESEALLIRAATKAIAEQRDLGLDDWSGGEYHTDNFICHLHRHLTGLEIIRPAESTISDYDDITVARVVGKIDAPKGLGYADAYKREKDLPGGVRKANVAGPLDVPIAALFSDMEAVKKQVPGLISLVNRELRGIADAGCPVVQLDAAVEGQFVNAGFMTAQHAADAIAACFEGVKAKKALHVCNGTLRGRPSVGALRCAPWVEILQRLDGVIDIALVEVKYFSQYQEREVFKALPNSMTLAAGIVDEACYWIEPVKKIRERIGDWARVVGEERLWVSTSCGFNRHPSRNIPVLRQKVENMVEAARTL
;
A
#
# COMPACT_ATOMS: atom_id res chain seq x y z
N MET A 1 12.82 16.66 18.15
CA MET A 1 12.70 16.07 16.77
C MET A 1 11.22 15.95 16.50
N GLY A 2 10.73 16.45 15.36
CA GLY A 2 9.30 16.32 15.02
C GLY A 2 8.90 14.86 14.71
N ILE A 3 7.59 14.63 14.62
CA ILE A 3 7.02 13.33 14.26
C ILE A 3 7.38 13.01 12.80
N ARG A 4 7.81 11.78 12.54
CA ARG A 4 8.17 11.35 11.18
C ARG A 4 6.97 11.27 10.27
N THR A 5 7.19 11.53 8.99
CA THR A 5 6.17 11.52 7.94
C THR A 5 6.50 10.52 6.85
N THR A 6 5.49 9.83 6.36
CA THR A 6 5.59 8.91 5.22
C THR A 6 4.29 8.94 4.40
N VAL A 7 4.29 8.23 3.29
CA VAL A 7 3.08 7.93 2.49
C VAL A 7 2.95 6.41 2.36
N VAL A 8 1.77 5.90 1.97
CA VAL A 8 1.59 4.45 1.84
C VAL A 8 2.49 3.88 0.76
N GLY A 9 2.49 4.43 -0.46
CA GLY A 9 3.38 3.90 -1.50
C GLY A 9 3.22 4.59 -2.85
N SER A 10 2.10 4.39 -3.53
CA SER A 10 1.88 4.96 -4.84
C SER A 10 1.81 6.48 -4.82
N TRP A 11 2.45 7.09 -5.82
CA TRP A 11 2.48 8.52 -6.03
C TRP A 11 1.54 8.91 -7.17
N TRP A 12 1.21 10.19 -7.31
CA TRP A 12 0.33 10.66 -8.37
C TRP A 12 0.97 10.55 -9.76
N ILE A 13 0.13 10.33 -10.74
CA ILE A 13 0.55 10.27 -12.15
C ILE A 13 0.47 11.68 -12.73
N HIS A 14 1.61 12.18 -13.21
CA HIS A 14 1.67 13.43 -13.94
C HIS A 14 1.11 13.30 -15.35
N ALA A 15 0.45 14.33 -15.84
CA ALA A 15 -0.16 14.36 -17.18
C ALA A 15 0.84 14.05 -18.32
N ASP A 16 2.11 14.44 -18.13
CA ASP A 16 3.20 14.16 -19.08
C ASP A 16 3.59 12.67 -19.16
N ASN A 17 3.22 11.87 -18.18
CA ASN A 17 3.47 10.43 -18.16
C ASN A 17 2.21 9.57 -18.40
N GLU A 18 1.02 10.15 -18.33
CA GLU A 18 -0.23 9.39 -18.35
C GLU A 18 -0.42 8.58 -19.63
N GLN A 19 -0.23 9.22 -20.79
CA GLN A 19 -0.37 8.56 -22.08
C GLN A 19 0.68 7.46 -22.29
N ASP A 20 1.93 7.71 -21.90
CA ASP A 20 3.01 6.74 -22.03
C ASP A 20 2.81 5.56 -21.07
N LEU A 21 2.33 5.80 -19.85
CA LEU A 21 1.96 4.72 -18.93
C LEU A 21 0.82 3.86 -19.48
N ALA A 22 -0.20 4.47 -20.09
CA ALA A 22 -1.25 3.71 -20.75
C ALA A 22 -0.70 2.82 -21.87
N ARG A 23 0.22 3.34 -22.70
CA ARG A 23 0.90 2.57 -23.74
C ARG A 23 1.79 1.45 -23.18
N HIS A 24 2.49 1.72 -22.05
CA HIS A 24 3.28 0.72 -21.35
C HIS A 24 2.41 -0.46 -20.91
N PHE A 25 1.29 -0.20 -20.22
CA PHE A 25 0.39 -1.25 -19.74
C PHE A 25 -0.37 -1.95 -20.86
N ALA A 26 -0.60 -1.27 -21.99
CA ALA A 26 -1.14 -1.88 -23.20
C ALA A 26 -0.10 -2.74 -23.97
N GLY A 27 1.18 -2.73 -23.54
CA GLY A 27 2.25 -3.49 -24.20
C GLY A 27 2.64 -2.94 -25.59
N THR A 28 2.39 -1.65 -25.84
CA THR A 28 2.67 -1.00 -27.14
C THR A 28 4.01 -0.24 -27.17
N LEU A 29 4.69 -0.16 -26.03
CA LEU A 29 6.06 0.36 -25.94
C LEU A 29 7.08 -0.78 -26.08
N THR A 30 8.22 -0.47 -26.63
CA THR A 30 9.36 -1.37 -26.58
C THR A 30 9.88 -1.52 -25.13
N PRO A 31 10.62 -2.59 -24.80
CA PRO A 31 11.21 -2.73 -23.47
C PRO A 31 12.08 -1.55 -23.06
N ALA A 32 12.86 -0.97 -24.00
CA ALA A 32 13.72 0.18 -23.72
C ALA A 32 12.90 1.46 -23.44
N GLU A 33 11.83 1.70 -24.19
CA GLU A 33 10.93 2.83 -23.96
C GLU A 33 10.20 2.69 -22.60
N SER A 34 9.72 1.49 -22.29
CA SER A 34 9.09 1.17 -21.01
C SER A 34 10.04 1.42 -19.82
N GLU A 35 11.27 0.94 -19.93
CA GLU A 35 12.28 1.13 -18.89
C GLU A 35 12.61 2.61 -18.69
N ALA A 36 12.83 3.36 -19.79
CA ALA A 36 13.09 4.80 -19.73
C ALA A 36 11.93 5.60 -19.11
N LEU A 37 10.69 5.22 -19.42
CA LEU A 37 9.48 5.81 -18.82
C LEU A 37 9.43 5.58 -17.32
N LEU A 38 9.59 4.34 -16.87
CA LEU A 38 9.50 3.97 -15.45
C LEU A 38 10.60 4.64 -14.63
N ILE A 39 11.84 4.71 -15.16
CA ILE A 39 12.95 5.43 -14.53
C ILE A 39 12.63 6.93 -14.41
N ARG A 40 12.14 7.57 -15.48
CA ARG A 40 11.79 8.99 -15.47
C ARG A 40 10.68 9.28 -14.46
N ALA A 41 9.63 8.48 -14.44
CA ALA A 41 8.50 8.67 -13.52
C ALA A 41 8.92 8.47 -12.06
N ALA A 42 9.67 7.42 -11.75
CA ALA A 42 10.19 7.16 -10.40
C ALA A 42 11.17 8.25 -9.94
N THR A 43 12.08 8.72 -10.81
CA THR A 43 13.00 9.80 -10.48
C THR A 43 12.24 11.08 -10.07
N LYS A 44 11.19 11.43 -10.83
CA LYS A 44 10.35 12.60 -10.53
C LYS A 44 9.62 12.42 -9.19
N ALA A 45 9.03 11.27 -8.94
CA ALA A 45 8.33 10.97 -7.69
C ALA A 45 9.26 11.03 -6.47
N ILE A 46 10.45 10.44 -6.57
CA ILE A 46 11.45 10.49 -5.50
C ILE A 46 11.85 11.93 -5.18
N ALA A 47 12.14 12.73 -6.22
CA ALA A 47 12.50 14.14 -6.06
C ALA A 47 11.36 14.92 -5.35
N GLU A 48 10.14 14.80 -5.82
CA GLU A 48 8.99 15.51 -5.25
C GLU A 48 8.71 15.14 -3.79
N GLN A 49 8.77 13.85 -3.44
CA GLN A 49 8.56 13.39 -2.07
C GLN A 49 9.63 13.95 -1.12
N ARG A 50 10.89 14.01 -1.57
CA ARG A 50 12.00 14.62 -0.81
C ARG A 50 11.85 16.11 -0.67
N ASP A 51 11.50 16.81 -1.75
CA ASP A 51 11.32 18.26 -1.76
C ASP A 51 10.15 18.69 -0.86
N LEU A 52 9.10 17.88 -0.78
CA LEU A 52 8.01 18.04 0.16
C LEU A 52 8.41 17.76 1.61
N GLY A 53 9.58 17.15 1.81
CA GLY A 53 10.17 16.90 3.13
C GLY A 53 9.63 15.68 3.83
N LEU A 54 9.15 14.66 3.11
CA LEU A 54 8.85 13.35 3.69
C LEU A 54 10.12 12.71 4.25
N ASP A 55 9.99 11.97 5.35
CA ASP A 55 11.11 11.25 5.98
C ASP A 55 11.37 9.89 5.34
N ASP A 56 10.32 9.25 4.83
CA ASP A 56 10.41 8.01 4.06
C ASP A 56 9.56 8.11 2.79
N TRP A 57 10.09 7.64 1.67
CA TRP A 57 9.51 7.74 0.34
C TRP A 57 9.70 6.48 -0.48
N SER A 58 8.83 6.32 -1.50
CA SER A 58 8.83 5.22 -2.46
C SER A 58 9.26 5.68 -3.85
N GLY A 59 9.42 4.72 -4.77
CA GLY A 59 9.56 4.99 -6.21
C GLY A 59 8.27 5.44 -6.91
N GLY A 60 7.13 5.46 -6.20
CA GLY A 60 5.83 5.87 -6.73
C GLY A 60 4.98 4.77 -7.34
N GLU A 61 5.49 3.54 -7.43
CA GLU A 61 4.78 2.33 -7.90
C GLU A 61 4.31 2.41 -9.38
N TYR A 62 5.04 3.09 -10.24
CA TYR A 62 4.68 3.23 -11.67
C TYR A 62 4.82 1.95 -12.49
N HIS A 63 5.42 0.89 -11.92
CA HIS A 63 5.46 -0.43 -12.51
C HIS A 63 4.09 -1.13 -12.47
N THR A 64 3.12 -0.56 -11.79
CA THR A 64 1.75 -1.04 -11.70
C THR A 64 0.77 -0.01 -12.27
N ASP A 65 -0.24 -0.44 -13.03
CA ASP A 65 -1.33 0.43 -13.48
C ASP A 65 -2.28 0.74 -12.33
N ASN A 66 -2.56 -0.28 -11.55
CA ASN A 66 -3.30 -0.25 -10.31
C ASN A 66 -2.64 -1.26 -9.39
N PHE A 67 -2.28 -0.88 -8.18
CA PHE A 67 -1.47 -1.65 -7.24
C PHE A 67 -1.73 -3.16 -7.19
N ILE A 68 -2.99 -3.59 -7.33
CA ILE A 68 -3.39 -5.00 -7.28
C ILE A 68 -4.08 -5.49 -8.57
N CYS A 69 -4.78 -4.62 -9.29
CA CYS A 69 -5.68 -5.08 -10.35
C CYS A 69 -4.97 -5.62 -11.60
N HIS A 70 -3.70 -5.29 -11.81
CA HIS A 70 -2.92 -5.78 -12.95
C HIS A 70 -2.14 -7.06 -12.65
N LEU A 71 -2.04 -7.50 -11.39
CA LEU A 71 -1.18 -8.63 -10.99
C LEU A 71 -1.51 -9.93 -11.73
N HIS A 72 -2.77 -10.10 -12.18
CA HIS A 72 -3.16 -11.24 -13.02
C HIS A 72 -2.27 -11.43 -14.26
N ARG A 73 -1.62 -10.37 -14.77
CA ARG A 73 -0.70 -10.44 -15.93
C ARG A 73 0.60 -11.18 -15.61
N HIS A 74 0.97 -11.26 -14.34
CA HIS A 74 2.15 -11.98 -13.85
C HIS A 74 1.82 -13.43 -13.47
N LEU A 75 0.52 -13.76 -13.35
CA LEU A 75 0.06 -15.03 -12.82
C LEU A 75 -0.25 -16.03 -13.93
N THR A 76 0.10 -17.29 -13.68
CA THR A 76 -0.40 -18.47 -14.40
C THR A 76 -1.53 -19.11 -13.58
N GLY A 77 -2.26 -20.06 -14.17
CA GLY A 77 -3.34 -20.78 -13.50
C GLY A 77 -4.66 -20.01 -13.43
N LEU A 78 -4.76 -18.86 -14.11
CA LEU A 78 -5.97 -18.06 -14.25
C LEU A 78 -6.46 -18.05 -15.68
N GLU A 79 -7.77 -18.11 -15.87
CA GLU A 79 -8.46 -17.85 -17.13
C GLU A 79 -9.26 -16.56 -17.02
N ILE A 80 -9.00 -15.60 -17.90
CA ILE A 80 -9.70 -14.32 -17.91
C ILE A 80 -11.12 -14.52 -18.46
N ILE A 81 -12.12 -14.19 -17.65
CA ILE A 81 -13.54 -14.24 -18.00
C ILE A 81 -13.97 -12.89 -18.59
N ARG A 82 -13.54 -11.79 -17.96
CA ARG A 82 -13.81 -10.42 -18.38
C ARG A 82 -12.57 -9.56 -18.15
N PRO A 83 -11.93 -9.05 -19.21
CA PRO A 83 -10.85 -8.10 -19.05
C PRO A 83 -11.37 -6.75 -18.55
N ALA A 84 -10.53 -5.99 -17.85
CA ALA A 84 -10.80 -4.59 -17.58
C ALA A 84 -10.78 -3.77 -18.88
N GLU A 85 -11.67 -2.79 -19.00
CA GLU A 85 -11.74 -1.90 -20.17
C GLU A 85 -10.70 -0.78 -20.09
N SER A 86 -10.41 -0.32 -18.85
CA SER A 86 -9.41 0.71 -18.60
C SER A 86 -8.05 0.11 -18.30
N THR A 87 -7.01 0.70 -18.86
CA THR A 87 -5.61 0.36 -18.57
C THR A 87 -5.02 1.20 -17.43
N ILE A 88 -5.70 2.26 -17.01
CA ILE A 88 -5.28 3.14 -15.93
C ILE A 88 -6.39 3.19 -14.88
N SER A 89 -6.17 2.43 -13.84
CA SER A 89 -6.70 2.55 -12.49
C SER A 89 -8.13 3.09 -12.35
N ASP A 90 -9.11 2.29 -12.71
CA ASP A 90 -10.42 2.41 -12.11
C ASP A 90 -10.73 1.12 -11.33
N TYR A 91 -10.90 1.21 -10.00
CA TYR A 91 -11.19 0.02 -9.18
C TYR A 91 -12.49 -0.67 -9.53
N ASP A 92 -13.42 0.06 -10.15
CA ASP A 92 -14.69 -0.51 -10.59
C ASP A 92 -14.53 -1.32 -11.88
N ASP A 93 -13.38 -1.20 -12.54
CA ASP A 93 -13.07 -1.91 -13.77
C ASP A 93 -11.87 -2.84 -13.56
N ILE A 94 -12.08 -3.88 -12.77
CA ILE A 94 -11.10 -4.94 -12.55
C ILE A 94 -11.31 -6.09 -13.54
N THR A 95 -10.20 -6.70 -13.96
CA THR A 95 -10.23 -7.97 -14.66
C THR A 95 -10.88 -9.02 -13.79
N VAL A 96 -11.80 -9.81 -14.35
CA VAL A 96 -12.40 -10.96 -13.67
C VAL A 96 -11.85 -12.25 -14.27
N ALA A 97 -11.37 -13.14 -13.40
CA ALA A 97 -10.78 -14.40 -13.80
C ALA A 97 -11.37 -15.56 -12.98
N ARG A 98 -11.16 -16.79 -13.45
CA ARG A 98 -11.37 -18.01 -12.66
C ARG A 98 -10.07 -18.79 -12.53
N VAL A 99 -9.99 -19.62 -11.50
CA VAL A 99 -8.84 -20.50 -11.27
C VAL A 99 -8.98 -21.74 -12.14
N VAL A 100 -8.02 -21.97 -13.02
CA VAL A 100 -7.99 -23.18 -13.90
C VAL A 100 -6.80 -24.09 -13.62
N GLY A 101 -5.94 -23.72 -12.69
CA GLY A 101 -4.75 -24.48 -12.31
C GLY A 101 -4.05 -23.91 -11.09
N LYS A 102 -2.80 -24.32 -10.88
CA LYS A 102 -1.96 -23.74 -9.83
C LYS A 102 -1.69 -22.26 -10.15
N ILE A 103 -2.04 -21.38 -9.22
CA ILE A 103 -1.66 -19.96 -9.30
C ILE A 103 -0.17 -19.84 -8.98
N ASP A 104 0.60 -19.33 -9.93
CA ASP A 104 2.03 -19.13 -9.79
C ASP A 104 2.48 -17.87 -10.56
N ALA A 105 3.65 -17.34 -10.22
CA ALA A 105 4.31 -16.24 -10.92
C ALA A 105 5.75 -16.65 -11.28
N PRO A 106 5.95 -17.38 -12.38
CA PRO A 106 7.28 -17.93 -12.73
C PRO A 106 8.37 -16.86 -12.90
N LYS A 107 7.97 -15.65 -13.31
CA LYS A 107 8.87 -14.49 -13.51
C LYS A 107 8.83 -13.50 -12.35
N GLY A 108 8.17 -13.83 -11.21
CA GLY A 108 7.91 -12.91 -10.12
C GLY A 108 6.69 -12.03 -10.36
N LEU A 109 6.33 -11.25 -9.34
CA LEU A 109 5.22 -10.28 -9.39
C LEU A 109 5.68 -8.89 -9.86
N GLY A 110 7.00 -8.70 -10.02
CA GLY A 110 7.59 -7.47 -10.55
C GLY A 110 8.01 -6.43 -9.52
N TYR A 111 7.66 -6.60 -8.25
CA TYR A 111 8.00 -5.62 -7.19
C TYR A 111 9.50 -5.58 -6.89
N ALA A 112 10.16 -6.73 -6.78
CA ALA A 112 11.59 -6.81 -6.54
C ALA A 112 12.40 -6.23 -7.71
N ASP A 113 11.95 -6.43 -8.94
CA ASP A 113 12.61 -5.88 -10.12
C ASP A 113 12.40 -4.37 -10.22
N ALA A 114 11.22 -3.86 -9.86
CA ALA A 114 10.97 -2.42 -9.75
C ALA A 114 11.91 -1.77 -8.72
N TYR A 115 12.03 -2.35 -7.52
CA TYR A 115 12.94 -1.83 -6.51
C TYR A 115 14.40 -1.82 -6.99
N LYS A 116 14.89 -2.91 -7.61
CA LYS A 116 16.25 -2.98 -8.15
C LYS A 116 16.54 -1.91 -9.20
N ARG A 117 15.56 -1.58 -10.04
CA ARG A 117 15.65 -0.50 -11.05
C ARG A 117 15.77 0.88 -10.40
N GLU A 118 15.05 1.08 -9.28
CA GLU A 118 14.80 2.39 -8.69
C GLU A 118 15.76 2.73 -7.53
N LYS A 119 16.37 1.73 -6.87
CA LYS A 119 17.15 1.92 -5.63
C LYS A 119 18.36 2.85 -5.79
N ASP A 120 18.96 2.91 -6.97
CA ASP A 120 20.15 3.69 -7.28
C ASP A 120 19.82 5.03 -7.97
N LEU A 121 18.55 5.36 -8.17
CA LEU A 121 18.11 6.66 -8.69
C LEU A 121 18.47 7.79 -7.72
N PRO A 122 18.62 9.05 -8.19
CA PRO A 122 18.94 10.19 -7.35
C PRO A 122 18.00 10.33 -6.17
N GLY A 123 18.52 10.16 -4.96
CA GLY A 123 17.76 10.15 -3.71
C GLY A 123 17.40 8.76 -3.19
N GLY A 124 17.52 7.72 -4.00
CA GLY A 124 17.22 6.34 -3.65
C GLY A 124 15.75 6.10 -3.30
N VAL A 125 15.40 4.86 -3.03
CA VAL A 125 14.09 4.44 -2.52
C VAL A 125 14.26 3.94 -1.08
N ARG A 126 13.49 4.48 -0.16
CA ARG A 126 13.58 4.14 1.27
C ARG A 126 12.58 3.09 1.71
N LYS A 127 11.48 2.95 0.95
CA LYS A 127 10.41 1.99 1.24
C LYS A 127 9.85 1.42 -0.05
N ALA A 128 9.64 0.11 -0.10
CA ALA A 128 8.99 -0.58 -1.21
C ALA A 128 7.86 -1.49 -0.72
N ASN A 129 6.78 -1.55 -1.47
CA ASN A 129 5.55 -2.25 -1.12
C ASN A 129 5.38 -3.53 -1.94
N VAL A 130 4.67 -4.50 -1.38
CA VAL A 130 4.21 -5.71 -2.05
C VAL A 130 2.76 -5.98 -1.65
N ALA A 131 1.92 -6.37 -2.59
CA ALA A 131 0.53 -6.76 -2.33
C ALA A 131 0.45 -8.02 -1.47
N GLY A 132 -0.55 -8.09 -0.60
CA GLY A 132 -0.81 -9.23 0.27
C GLY A 132 -1.23 -10.50 -0.48
N PRO A 133 -1.14 -11.68 0.15
CA PRO A 133 -1.41 -12.95 -0.54
C PRO A 133 -2.85 -13.09 -1.04
N LEU A 134 -3.82 -12.41 -0.45
CA LEU A 134 -5.18 -12.35 -0.98
C LEU A 134 -5.40 -11.21 -1.98
N ASP A 135 -4.57 -10.18 -1.95
CA ASP A 135 -4.58 -9.09 -2.92
C ASP A 135 -4.00 -9.55 -4.28
N VAL A 136 -3.01 -10.44 -4.28
CA VAL A 136 -2.34 -10.96 -5.50
C VAL A 136 -3.34 -11.57 -6.49
N PRO A 137 -4.24 -12.49 -6.11
CA PRO A 137 -5.20 -13.08 -7.04
C PRO A 137 -6.52 -12.31 -7.11
N ILE A 138 -6.56 -10.99 -6.91
CA ILE A 138 -7.80 -10.19 -6.81
C ILE A 138 -8.73 -10.42 -8.00
N ALA A 139 -8.19 -10.64 -9.19
CA ALA A 139 -8.98 -10.93 -10.39
C ALA A 139 -9.84 -12.19 -10.26
N ALA A 140 -9.42 -13.17 -9.46
CA ALA A 140 -10.15 -14.41 -9.23
C ALA A 140 -10.76 -14.49 -7.83
N LEU A 141 -10.35 -13.64 -6.89
CA LEU A 141 -10.72 -13.77 -5.48
C LEU A 141 -12.24 -13.80 -5.25
N PHE A 142 -12.98 -12.90 -5.87
CA PHE A 142 -14.42 -12.78 -5.66
C PHE A 142 -15.26 -13.67 -6.58
N SER A 143 -14.69 -14.11 -7.71
CA SER A 143 -15.35 -14.98 -8.68
C SER A 143 -15.14 -16.47 -8.38
N ASP A 144 -14.04 -16.82 -7.68
CA ASP A 144 -13.67 -18.23 -7.41
C ASP A 144 -12.94 -18.34 -6.05
N MET A 145 -13.55 -17.78 -5.01
CA MET A 145 -12.94 -17.64 -3.67
C MET A 145 -12.48 -18.99 -3.09
N GLU A 146 -13.26 -20.06 -3.26
CA GLU A 146 -12.93 -21.37 -2.70
C GLU A 146 -11.70 -22.00 -3.38
N ALA A 147 -11.52 -21.76 -4.68
CA ALA A 147 -10.31 -22.19 -5.37
C ALA A 147 -9.09 -21.37 -4.96
N VAL A 148 -9.26 -20.05 -4.77
CA VAL A 148 -8.19 -19.15 -4.28
C VAL A 148 -7.78 -19.55 -2.86
N LYS A 149 -8.71 -19.78 -1.93
CA LYS A 149 -8.42 -20.19 -0.54
C LYS A 149 -7.52 -21.42 -0.47
N LYS A 150 -7.73 -22.39 -1.36
CA LYS A 150 -6.90 -23.62 -1.41
C LYS A 150 -5.45 -23.34 -1.81
N GLN A 151 -5.16 -22.18 -2.39
CA GLN A 151 -3.85 -21.82 -2.92
C GLN A 151 -3.10 -20.81 -2.05
N VAL A 152 -3.70 -20.36 -0.94
CA VAL A 152 -3.10 -19.37 -0.03
C VAL A 152 -1.64 -19.70 0.36
N PRO A 153 -1.26 -20.96 0.68
CA PRO A 153 0.14 -21.26 0.99
C PRO A 153 1.11 -20.98 -0.17
N GLY A 154 0.68 -21.22 -1.41
CA GLY A 154 1.45 -20.87 -2.62
C GLY A 154 1.55 -19.36 -2.82
N LEU A 155 0.46 -18.64 -2.61
CA LEU A 155 0.41 -17.18 -2.70
C LEU A 155 1.31 -16.52 -1.65
N ILE A 156 1.31 -17.00 -0.40
CA ILE A 156 2.24 -16.57 0.65
C ILE A 156 3.69 -16.74 0.18
N SER A 157 4.02 -17.90 -0.44
CA SER A 157 5.37 -18.14 -0.94
C SER A 157 5.78 -17.18 -2.07
N LEU A 158 4.84 -16.81 -2.94
CA LEU A 158 5.08 -15.79 -3.99
C LEU A 158 5.38 -14.44 -3.38
N VAL A 159 4.56 -13.99 -2.43
CA VAL A 159 4.72 -12.71 -1.73
C VAL A 159 6.02 -12.67 -0.92
N ASN A 160 6.32 -13.75 -0.17
CA ASN A 160 7.58 -13.85 0.58
C ASN A 160 8.81 -13.73 -0.34
N ARG A 161 8.78 -14.33 -1.53
CA ARG A 161 9.86 -14.22 -2.52
C ARG A 161 10.10 -12.77 -2.95
N GLU A 162 9.05 -11.99 -3.20
CA GLU A 162 9.16 -10.56 -3.54
C GLU A 162 9.72 -9.74 -2.36
N LEU A 163 9.16 -9.91 -1.15
CA LEU A 163 9.61 -9.21 0.05
C LEU A 163 11.10 -9.48 0.34
N ARG A 164 11.52 -10.74 0.24
CA ARG A 164 12.93 -11.11 0.39
C ARG A 164 13.80 -10.52 -0.71
N GLY A 165 13.35 -10.59 -1.98
CA GLY A 165 14.06 -10.01 -3.10
C GLY A 165 14.32 -8.51 -2.98
N ILE A 166 13.35 -7.77 -2.43
CA ILE A 166 13.48 -6.35 -2.12
C ILE A 166 14.45 -6.12 -0.94
N ALA A 167 14.31 -6.89 0.14
CA ALA A 167 15.17 -6.78 1.31
C ALA A 167 16.63 -7.14 0.98
N ASP A 168 16.87 -8.23 0.24
CA ASP A 168 18.21 -8.68 -0.20
C ASP A 168 18.86 -7.67 -1.17
N ALA A 169 18.05 -6.89 -1.89
CA ALA A 169 18.54 -5.78 -2.72
C ALA A 169 18.87 -4.52 -1.90
N GLY A 170 18.67 -4.53 -0.57
CA GLY A 170 19.10 -3.48 0.36
C GLY A 170 18.01 -2.44 0.72
N CYS A 171 16.73 -2.73 0.50
CA CYS A 171 15.65 -1.82 0.89
C CYS A 171 15.60 -1.64 2.41
N PRO A 172 15.62 -0.39 2.92
CA PRO A 172 15.56 -0.14 4.37
C PRO A 172 14.25 -0.59 5.01
N VAL A 173 13.12 -0.39 4.31
CA VAL A 173 11.77 -0.74 4.78
C VAL A 173 11.04 -1.50 3.71
N VAL A 174 10.59 -2.71 4.02
CA VAL A 174 9.77 -3.54 3.12
C VAL A 174 8.36 -3.60 3.68
N GLN A 175 7.38 -3.17 2.90
CA GLN A 175 5.99 -3.07 3.30
C GLN A 175 5.15 -4.16 2.62
N LEU A 176 4.30 -4.81 3.40
CA LEU A 176 3.23 -5.65 2.90
C LEU A 176 1.92 -4.86 2.98
N ASP A 177 1.20 -4.77 1.88
CA ASP A 177 -0.14 -4.18 1.86
C ASP A 177 -1.19 -5.30 1.90
N ALA A 178 -1.73 -5.53 3.10
CA ALA A 178 -2.71 -6.57 3.37
C ALA A 178 -4.13 -5.96 3.43
N ALA A 179 -4.54 -5.33 2.31
CA ALA A 179 -5.81 -4.64 2.24
C ALA A 179 -6.99 -5.62 2.30
N VAL A 180 -6.94 -6.72 1.56
CA VAL A 180 -8.01 -7.73 1.54
C VAL A 180 -8.07 -8.47 2.87
N GLU A 181 -6.95 -8.88 3.45
CA GLU A 181 -6.90 -9.51 4.77
C GLU A 181 -7.53 -8.61 5.84
N GLY A 182 -7.15 -7.34 5.86
CA GLY A 182 -7.71 -6.34 6.79
C GLY A 182 -9.21 -6.15 6.62
N GLN A 183 -9.70 -6.10 5.38
CA GLN A 183 -11.12 -5.98 5.06
C GLN A 183 -11.90 -7.24 5.44
N PHE A 184 -11.34 -8.42 5.18
CA PHE A 184 -11.99 -9.70 5.49
C PHE A 184 -12.13 -9.91 7.00
N VAL A 185 -11.14 -9.49 7.80
CA VAL A 185 -11.25 -9.51 9.26
C VAL A 185 -12.30 -8.51 9.73
N ASN A 186 -12.32 -7.31 9.19
CA ASN A 186 -13.34 -6.30 9.51
C ASN A 186 -14.76 -6.75 9.16
N ALA A 187 -14.93 -7.47 8.06
CA ALA A 187 -16.20 -8.01 7.60
C ALA A 187 -16.59 -9.35 8.26
N GLY A 188 -15.72 -9.96 9.07
CA GLY A 188 -15.95 -11.24 9.70
C GLY A 188 -15.79 -12.47 8.78
N PHE A 189 -15.21 -12.31 7.61
CA PHE A 189 -14.91 -13.43 6.68
C PHE A 189 -13.63 -14.19 7.03
N MET A 190 -12.78 -13.59 7.85
CA MET A 190 -11.51 -14.15 8.32
C MET A 190 -11.30 -13.79 9.80
N THR A 191 -10.65 -14.65 10.55
CA THR A 191 -10.23 -14.32 11.91
C THR A 191 -8.93 -13.52 11.91
N ALA A 192 -8.70 -12.70 12.92
CA ALA A 192 -7.44 -11.97 13.08
C ALA A 192 -6.24 -12.92 13.20
N GLN A 193 -6.43 -14.12 13.78
CA GLN A 193 -5.40 -15.16 13.84
C GLN A 193 -4.97 -15.62 12.44
N HIS A 194 -5.93 -16.01 11.59
CA HIS A 194 -5.61 -16.47 10.23
C HIS A 194 -4.93 -15.38 9.38
N ALA A 195 -5.38 -14.12 9.52
CA ALA A 195 -4.73 -13.00 8.84
C ALA A 195 -3.29 -12.81 9.35
N ALA A 196 -3.08 -12.83 10.66
CA ALA A 196 -1.76 -12.66 11.25
C ALA A 196 -0.80 -13.80 10.88
N ASP A 197 -1.26 -15.05 10.86
CA ASP A 197 -0.45 -16.21 10.46
C ASP A 197 0.00 -16.09 9.00
N ALA A 198 -0.91 -15.69 8.09
CA ALA A 198 -0.58 -15.48 6.69
C ALA A 198 0.42 -14.33 6.49
N ILE A 199 0.21 -13.21 7.17
CA ILE A 199 1.10 -12.04 7.14
C ILE A 199 2.48 -12.39 7.70
N ALA A 200 2.56 -13.06 8.86
CA ALA A 200 3.81 -13.49 9.48
C ALA A 200 4.62 -14.39 8.54
N ALA A 201 3.95 -15.35 7.90
CA ALA A 201 4.58 -16.25 6.94
C ALA A 201 5.13 -15.51 5.71
N CYS A 202 4.48 -14.42 5.26
CA CYS A 202 5.01 -13.58 4.18
C CYS A 202 6.35 -12.92 4.57
N PHE A 203 6.57 -12.62 5.85
CA PHE A 203 7.80 -11.98 6.34
C PHE A 203 8.88 -12.96 6.80
N GLU A 204 8.69 -14.26 6.66
CA GLU A 204 9.68 -15.24 7.07
C GLU A 204 11.02 -15.04 6.32
N GLY A 205 12.12 -14.89 7.08
CA GLY A 205 13.46 -14.68 6.52
C GLY A 205 13.73 -13.31 5.90
N VAL A 206 12.80 -12.36 5.95
CA VAL A 206 12.99 -10.97 5.48
C VAL A 206 13.90 -10.21 6.43
N LYS A 207 15.03 -9.67 5.90
CA LYS A 207 16.09 -8.97 6.67
C LYS A 207 16.05 -7.45 6.42
N ALA A 208 14.94 -6.82 6.69
CA ALA A 208 14.73 -5.37 6.61
C ALA A 208 13.75 -4.94 7.70
N LYS A 209 13.55 -3.65 7.91
CA LYS A 209 12.39 -3.21 8.70
C LYS A 209 11.12 -3.61 7.97
N LYS A 210 10.19 -4.21 8.71
CA LYS A 210 8.96 -4.78 8.19
C LYS A 210 7.81 -3.85 8.49
N ALA A 211 7.14 -3.40 7.46
CA ALA A 211 5.95 -2.57 7.56
C ALA A 211 4.72 -3.32 7.07
N LEU A 212 3.59 -3.09 7.72
CA LEU A 212 2.28 -3.61 7.31
C LEU A 212 1.33 -2.45 7.06
N HIS A 213 0.69 -2.41 5.90
CA HIS A 213 -0.42 -1.50 5.65
C HIS A 213 -1.75 -2.23 5.67
N VAL A 214 -2.70 -1.66 6.42
CA VAL A 214 -4.10 -2.10 6.44
C VAL A 214 -5.04 -0.91 6.21
N CYS A 215 -6.01 -1.11 5.33
CA CYS A 215 -7.02 -0.11 5.00
C CYS A 215 -8.36 -0.75 4.64
N ASN A 216 -9.39 0.06 4.42
CA ASN A 216 -10.69 -0.42 3.95
C ASN A 216 -10.80 -0.45 2.42
N GLY A 217 -9.70 -0.26 1.71
CA GLY A 217 -9.68 -0.05 0.27
C GLY A 217 -10.38 1.26 -0.11
N THR A 218 -9.79 2.00 -1.03
CA THR A 218 -10.39 3.24 -1.50
C THR A 218 -10.90 3.05 -2.93
N LEU A 219 -12.18 2.70 -3.06
CA LEU A 219 -12.85 2.60 -4.35
C LEU A 219 -13.54 3.93 -4.65
N ARG A 220 -13.02 4.71 -5.61
CA ARG A 220 -13.55 6.04 -5.97
C ARG A 220 -13.82 6.93 -4.74
N GLY A 221 -12.89 6.94 -3.79
CA GLY A 221 -13.03 7.71 -2.54
C GLY A 221 -13.96 7.09 -1.49
N ARG A 222 -14.37 5.82 -1.66
CA ARG A 222 -15.25 5.11 -0.73
C ARG A 222 -14.57 3.85 -0.21
N PRO A 223 -14.83 3.44 1.05
CA PRO A 223 -14.37 2.16 1.55
C PRO A 223 -15.04 1.01 0.79
N SER A 224 -14.31 -0.06 0.52
CA SER A 224 -14.84 -1.26 -0.14
C SER A 224 -15.67 -2.14 0.81
N VAL A 225 -15.53 -1.97 2.12
CA VAL A 225 -16.34 -2.63 3.15
C VAL A 225 -16.99 -1.60 4.08
N GLY A 226 -18.21 -1.90 4.55
CA GLY A 226 -18.98 -0.99 5.38
C GLY A 226 -18.55 -0.90 6.85
N ALA A 227 -17.77 -1.86 7.33
CA ALA A 227 -17.32 -1.90 8.74
C ALA A 227 -16.00 -1.13 8.88
N LEU A 228 -16.08 0.14 9.29
CA LEU A 228 -14.92 1.03 9.48
C LEU A 228 -14.45 0.97 10.95
N ARG A 229 -13.92 -0.19 11.37
CA ARG A 229 -13.50 -0.46 12.74
C ARG A 229 -11.99 -0.64 12.84
N CYS A 230 -11.41 -0.17 13.95
CA CYS A 230 -9.98 -0.34 14.25
C CYS A 230 -9.69 -1.58 15.11
N ALA A 231 -10.61 -1.98 15.98
CA ALA A 231 -10.38 -3.08 16.91
C ALA A 231 -9.93 -4.40 16.24
N PRO A 232 -10.54 -4.86 15.12
CA PRO A 232 -10.08 -6.07 14.45
C PRO A 232 -8.66 -5.95 13.88
N TRP A 233 -8.25 -4.77 13.43
CA TRP A 233 -6.88 -4.53 12.95
C TRP A 233 -5.87 -4.52 14.08
N VAL A 234 -6.23 -3.91 15.23
CA VAL A 234 -5.38 -3.94 16.43
C VAL A 234 -5.17 -5.38 16.90
N GLU A 235 -6.19 -6.24 16.81
CA GLU A 235 -6.05 -7.66 17.12
C GLU A 235 -5.06 -8.38 16.19
N ILE A 236 -5.06 -8.09 14.88
CA ILE A 236 -4.03 -8.58 13.94
C ILE A 236 -2.64 -8.11 14.38
N LEU A 237 -2.49 -6.81 14.67
CA LEU A 237 -1.21 -6.20 15.01
C LEU A 237 -0.65 -6.77 16.33
N GLN A 238 -1.49 -7.03 17.33
CA GLN A 238 -1.06 -7.67 18.59
C GLN A 238 -0.47 -9.07 18.34
N ARG A 239 -1.03 -9.83 17.40
CA ARG A 239 -0.54 -11.16 17.03
C ARG A 239 0.75 -11.13 16.22
N LEU A 240 1.10 -9.96 15.67
CA LEU A 240 2.30 -9.71 14.88
C LEU A 240 3.42 -9.05 15.70
N ASP A 241 3.32 -9.06 17.05
CA ASP A 241 4.38 -8.56 17.92
C ASP A 241 5.71 -9.30 17.64
N GLY A 242 6.81 -8.54 17.49
CA GLY A 242 8.11 -9.07 17.09
C GLY A 242 8.22 -9.47 15.60
N VAL A 243 7.14 -9.42 14.82
CA VAL A 243 7.16 -9.65 13.38
C VAL A 243 7.18 -8.34 12.60
N ILE A 244 6.37 -7.36 13.00
CA ILE A 244 6.21 -6.08 12.32
C ILE A 244 6.83 -4.96 13.15
N ASP A 245 7.60 -4.08 12.48
CA ASP A 245 8.20 -2.89 13.11
C ASP A 245 7.30 -1.66 12.97
N ILE A 246 6.54 -1.55 11.86
CA ILE A 246 5.75 -0.36 11.52
C ILE A 246 4.37 -0.80 11.03
N ALA A 247 3.32 -0.28 11.66
CA ALA A 247 1.93 -0.46 11.22
C ALA A 247 1.42 0.84 10.57
N LEU A 248 1.21 0.82 9.25
CA LEU A 248 0.54 1.90 8.52
C LEU A 248 -0.96 1.60 8.51
N VAL A 249 -1.73 2.36 9.27
CA VAL A 249 -3.15 2.06 9.45
C VAL A 249 -3.99 3.23 8.98
N GLU A 250 -4.97 2.96 8.10
CA GLU A 250 -5.97 3.96 7.72
C GLU A 250 -6.83 4.32 8.93
N VAL A 251 -6.81 5.60 9.32
CA VAL A 251 -7.58 6.11 10.47
C VAL A 251 -8.21 7.48 10.16
N LYS A 252 -8.61 7.68 8.91
CA LYS A 252 -9.17 8.94 8.40
C LYS A 252 -10.64 9.15 8.77
N TYR A 253 -11.42 8.08 8.94
CA TYR A 253 -12.85 8.16 9.18
C TYR A 253 -13.18 8.50 10.64
N PHE A 254 -14.28 9.20 10.82
CA PHE A 254 -14.71 9.65 12.17
C PHE A 254 -14.93 8.47 13.13
N SER A 255 -15.53 7.37 12.67
CA SER A 255 -15.70 6.16 13.47
C SER A 255 -14.36 5.56 13.94
N GLN A 256 -13.37 5.49 13.05
CA GLN A 256 -12.03 5.04 13.40
C GLN A 256 -11.33 5.97 14.40
N TYR A 257 -11.50 7.28 14.22
CA TYR A 257 -10.97 8.26 15.17
C TYR A 257 -11.60 8.12 16.55
N GLN A 258 -12.89 7.81 16.64
CA GLN A 258 -13.55 7.54 17.92
C GLN A 258 -13.04 6.26 18.60
N GLU A 259 -12.67 5.25 17.82
CA GLU A 259 -12.09 4.00 18.32
C GLU A 259 -10.58 4.09 18.65
N ARG A 260 -9.91 5.24 18.51
CA ARG A 260 -8.44 5.37 18.63
C ARG A 260 -7.86 4.78 19.92
N GLU A 261 -8.62 4.78 21.01
CA GLU A 261 -8.19 4.25 22.30
C GLU A 261 -7.84 2.75 22.27
N VAL A 262 -8.35 1.99 21.28
CA VAL A 262 -8.00 0.58 21.12
C VAL A 262 -6.50 0.40 20.80
N PHE A 263 -5.87 1.41 20.20
CA PHE A 263 -4.44 1.38 19.87
C PHE A 263 -3.51 1.48 21.10
N LYS A 264 -4.02 1.73 22.30
CA LYS A 264 -3.25 1.53 23.55
C LYS A 264 -2.77 0.09 23.71
N ALA A 265 -3.45 -0.85 23.04
CA ALA A 265 -3.09 -2.25 23.01
C ALA A 265 -2.07 -2.61 21.91
N LEU A 266 -1.62 -1.63 21.12
CA LEU A 266 -0.57 -1.84 20.13
C LEU A 266 0.74 -2.27 20.83
N PRO A 267 1.45 -3.32 20.36
CA PRO A 267 2.73 -3.74 20.94
C PRO A 267 3.73 -2.59 21.08
N ASN A 268 4.46 -2.54 22.18
CA ASN A 268 5.43 -1.48 22.43
C ASN A 268 6.62 -1.49 21.46
N SER A 269 6.90 -2.64 20.84
CA SER A 269 7.91 -2.82 19.79
C SER A 269 7.55 -2.17 18.48
N MET A 270 6.26 -1.79 18.29
CA MET A 270 5.69 -1.38 17.03
C MET A 270 5.45 0.13 16.96
N THR A 271 5.81 0.74 15.84
CA THR A 271 5.49 2.13 15.50
C THR A 271 4.16 2.18 14.75
N LEU A 272 3.26 3.09 15.15
CA LEU A 272 2.05 3.40 14.39
C LEU A 272 2.33 4.53 13.38
N ALA A 273 2.21 4.28 12.10
CA ALA A 273 2.10 5.31 11.08
C ALA A 273 0.61 5.59 10.84
N ALA A 274 0.08 6.58 11.54
CA ALA A 274 -1.35 6.90 11.49
C ALA A 274 -1.72 7.57 10.16
N GLY A 275 -2.55 6.91 9.37
CA GLY A 275 -3.08 7.39 8.09
C GLY A 275 -4.21 8.40 8.28
N ILE A 276 -3.88 9.57 8.77
CA ILE A 276 -4.83 10.64 9.15
C ILE A 276 -5.16 11.63 8.03
N VAL A 277 -4.36 11.64 6.96
CA VAL A 277 -4.60 12.50 5.79
C VAL A 277 -5.32 11.70 4.73
N ASP A 278 -6.50 12.18 4.31
CA ASP A 278 -7.36 11.48 3.34
C ASP A 278 -6.93 11.79 1.90
N GLU A 279 -6.25 10.86 1.26
CA GLU A 279 -5.79 10.98 -0.13
C GLU A 279 -6.93 11.03 -1.15
N ALA A 280 -8.09 10.52 -0.81
CA ALA A 280 -9.23 10.39 -1.73
C ALA A 280 -10.21 11.59 -1.67
N CYS A 281 -10.07 12.47 -0.70
CA CYS A 281 -10.95 13.61 -0.49
C CYS A 281 -10.39 14.88 -1.15
N TYR A 282 -11.27 15.69 -1.76
CA TYR A 282 -10.89 17.00 -2.32
C TYR A 282 -10.67 18.08 -1.26
N TRP A 283 -11.19 17.90 -0.06
CA TRP A 283 -10.97 18.83 1.03
C TRP A 283 -9.53 18.72 1.52
N ILE A 284 -8.83 19.86 1.55
CA ILE A 284 -7.47 19.96 2.05
C ILE A 284 -7.53 20.18 3.55
N GLU A 285 -7.03 19.23 4.32
CA GLU A 285 -6.99 19.32 5.78
C GLU A 285 -6.06 20.47 6.20
N PRO A 286 -6.56 21.47 6.96
CA PRO A 286 -5.72 22.54 7.47
C PRO A 286 -4.64 22.02 8.43
N VAL A 287 -3.45 22.61 8.41
CA VAL A 287 -2.32 22.27 9.30
C VAL A 287 -2.75 22.16 10.76
N LYS A 288 -3.55 23.12 11.25
CA LYS A 288 -4.09 23.08 12.61
C LYS A 288 -4.87 21.81 12.91
N LYS A 289 -5.71 21.36 11.96
CA LYS A 289 -6.53 20.13 12.14
C LYS A 289 -5.68 18.86 12.13
N ILE A 290 -4.68 18.81 11.27
CA ILE A 290 -3.75 17.69 11.24
C ILE A 290 -2.96 17.66 12.56
N ARG A 291 -2.48 18.80 13.04
CA ARG A 291 -1.75 18.91 14.33
C ARG A 291 -2.61 18.46 15.52
N GLU A 292 -3.87 18.87 15.58
CA GLU A 292 -4.81 18.40 16.61
C GLU A 292 -4.93 16.87 16.59
N ARG A 293 -5.10 16.26 15.40
CA ARG A 293 -5.15 14.80 15.24
C ARG A 293 -3.85 14.14 15.66
N ILE A 294 -2.69 14.67 15.27
CA ILE A 294 -1.40 14.12 15.69
C ILE A 294 -1.29 14.12 17.21
N GLY A 295 -1.65 15.23 17.89
CA GLY A 295 -1.64 15.30 19.35
C GLY A 295 -2.58 14.28 20.01
N ASP A 296 -3.74 14.00 19.39
CA ASP A 296 -4.67 12.99 19.89
C ASP A 296 -4.08 11.57 19.75
N TRP A 297 -3.43 11.25 18.63
CA TRP A 297 -2.77 9.97 18.44
C TRP A 297 -1.52 9.81 19.32
N ALA A 298 -0.74 10.88 19.51
CA ALA A 298 0.42 10.87 20.42
C ALA A 298 0.03 10.54 21.87
N ARG A 299 -1.13 11.02 22.33
CA ARG A 299 -1.66 10.66 23.65
C ARG A 299 -2.04 9.18 23.78
N VAL A 300 -2.36 8.52 22.67
CA VAL A 300 -2.75 7.11 22.68
C VAL A 300 -1.54 6.17 22.62
N VAL A 301 -0.60 6.40 21.67
CA VAL A 301 0.49 5.46 21.43
C VAL A 301 1.87 5.94 21.90
N GLY A 302 1.98 7.19 22.35
CA GLY A 302 3.28 7.84 22.64
C GLY A 302 3.84 8.51 21.39
N GLU A 303 4.44 9.70 21.57
CA GLU A 303 5.02 10.50 20.49
C GLU A 303 6.18 9.76 19.81
N GLU A 304 6.99 9.06 20.58
CA GLU A 304 8.16 8.30 20.13
C GLU A 304 7.82 7.11 19.23
N ARG A 305 6.57 6.62 19.27
CA ARG A 305 6.06 5.52 18.46
C ARG A 305 5.04 5.96 17.41
N LEU A 306 4.88 7.27 17.23
CA LEU A 306 3.93 7.80 16.25
C LEU A 306 4.66 8.33 15.02
N TRP A 307 4.24 7.88 13.85
CA TRP A 307 4.49 8.52 12.56
C TRP A 307 3.15 8.99 11.97
N VAL A 308 3.21 9.84 10.98
CA VAL A 308 2.02 10.32 10.24
C VAL A 308 2.13 9.93 8.79
N SER A 309 1.00 9.50 8.23
CA SER A 309 0.90 9.04 6.85
C SER A 309 -0.39 9.52 6.19
N THR A 310 -0.44 9.39 4.87
CA THR A 310 -1.69 9.34 4.12
C THR A 310 -2.42 8.04 4.43
N SER A 311 -3.74 8.04 4.26
CA SER A 311 -4.57 6.87 4.58
C SER A 311 -4.42 5.73 3.58
N CYS A 312 -4.09 6.04 2.32
CA CYS A 312 -3.74 5.09 1.26
C CYS A 312 -2.81 5.76 0.23
N GLY A 313 -2.50 5.06 -0.86
CA GLY A 313 -1.69 5.58 -1.96
C GLY A 313 -2.42 6.58 -2.85
N PHE A 314 -1.70 7.51 -3.47
CA PHE A 314 -2.27 8.62 -4.26
C PHE A 314 -2.75 8.22 -5.65
N ASN A 315 -2.28 7.14 -6.21
CA ASN A 315 -2.67 6.75 -7.57
C ASN A 315 -4.18 6.43 -7.71
N ARG A 316 -4.89 6.47 -6.60
CA ARG A 316 -6.33 6.14 -6.51
C ARG A 316 -7.23 7.35 -6.32
N HIS A 317 -6.66 8.56 -6.31
CA HIS A 317 -7.46 9.75 -6.16
C HIS A 317 -8.36 9.96 -7.38
N PRO A 318 -9.69 10.08 -7.21
CA PRO A 318 -10.64 10.10 -8.32
C PRO A 318 -10.45 11.27 -9.28
N SER A 319 -9.90 12.40 -8.81
CA SER A 319 -9.70 13.59 -9.64
C SER A 319 -8.30 13.73 -10.20
N ARG A 320 -7.33 12.97 -9.66
CA ARG A 320 -5.90 13.18 -9.94
C ARG A 320 -5.50 14.66 -9.89
N ASN A 321 -6.10 15.43 -8.99
CA ASN A 321 -5.83 16.85 -8.81
C ASN A 321 -4.51 17.04 -8.04
N ILE A 322 -3.39 17.01 -8.74
CA ILE A 322 -2.05 17.10 -8.17
C ILE A 322 -1.88 18.31 -7.24
N PRO A 323 -2.34 19.54 -7.57
CA PRO A 323 -2.27 20.66 -6.64
C PRO A 323 -2.91 20.39 -5.28
N VAL A 324 -4.08 19.74 -5.25
CA VAL A 324 -4.77 19.36 -4.01
C VAL A 324 -3.95 18.32 -3.24
N LEU A 325 -3.49 17.27 -3.93
CA LEU A 325 -2.70 16.20 -3.31
C LEU A 325 -1.39 16.73 -2.73
N ARG A 326 -0.70 17.58 -3.48
CA ARG A 326 0.52 18.25 -3.05
C ARG A 326 0.31 19.07 -1.79
N GLN A 327 -0.72 19.91 -1.76
CA GLN A 327 -1.04 20.73 -0.59
C GLN A 327 -1.38 19.90 0.66
N LYS A 328 -2.04 18.74 0.48
CA LYS A 328 -2.28 17.80 1.58
C LYS A 328 -0.99 17.28 2.21
N VAL A 329 -0.01 16.89 1.38
CA VAL A 329 1.31 16.44 1.86
C VAL A 329 2.08 17.58 2.52
N GLU A 330 2.09 18.77 1.93
CA GLU A 330 2.72 19.96 2.53
C GLU A 330 2.16 20.25 3.91
N ASN A 331 0.83 20.28 4.05
CA ASN A 331 0.16 20.50 5.33
C ASN A 331 0.45 19.39 6.35
N MET A 332 0.55 18.13 5.89
CA MET A 332 0.92 17.00 6.74
C MET A 332 2.33 17.15 7.31
N VAL A 333 3.29 17.45 6.45
CA VAL A 333 4.70 17.62 6.84
C VAL A 333 4.86 18.83 7.76
N GLU A 334 4.23 19.96 7.44
CA GLU A 334 4.25 21.15 8.30
C GLU A 334 3.67 20.85 9.68
N ALA A 335 2.51 20.19 9.74
CA ALA A 335 1.86 19.83 11.01
C ALA A 335 2.74 18.92 11.87
N ALA A 336 3.42 17.95 11.26
CA ALA A 336 4.28 16.99 11.96
C ALA A 336 5.56 17.63 12.52
N ARG A 337 6.05 18.70 11.89
CA ARG A 337 7.27 19.40 12.30
C ARG A 337 7.06 20.50 13.33
N THR A 338 5.83 20.96 13.48
CA THR A 338 5.49 22.12 14.34
C THR A 338 4.71 21.73 15.60
N LEU A 339 4.79 20.46 16.00
CA LEU A 339 4.27 19.95 17.27
C LEU A 339 5.12 20.39 18.44
#